data_bcf1de6c76588fcc429f335a3b1f591a
#
_entry.id   bcf1de6c76588fcc429f335a3b1f591a
#
_cell.length_a   1.000
_cell.length_b   1.000
_cell.length_c   1.000
_cell.angle_alpha   90.00
_cell.angle_beta   90.00
_cell.angle_gamma   90.00
#
_symmetry.space_group_name_H-M   'P 1'
#
loop_
_entity.id
_entity.type
_entity.pdbx_description
1 polymer ?
#
loop_
_entity_poly.entity_id
_entity_poly.type
_entity_poly.pdbx_seq_one_letter_code
_entity_poly.pdbx_strand_id
1 'polypeptide(L)'
;MLYQLSHSGGNPPAVPIKHKALGANLSVHQSWRAGPTMSDAPVRYRNTVLYDRGGQKVTGDVLLHADGSWSASNGDEDVVEDLDGSKRLITRSFQNWHTHLAMQLNARDFSDGFPLHRWLNEAIFPTEARITPEYVRMGSRCAAAEMIRTGSSFAADMYFFPSVTGEVLTDAGLRGLIGGPVSDAALPSHPDAASALEELDGLLATNSEEDLVQYAIATHSVYLCSEDTLLRAADLAERRQGRLHIHVSETRKEIADCHAKTGLYPVEYLDSIGFFQPGTVCAHASWVKKNEIRMLKKHEATAVHCPSSNMKLACGGTLSLPAYREAGVDVRLGTDGAASSGNGLNMQAEARLASLVQRHDHWDSTLLPAVEAMDMATKGSKDWAVWNLDDVRMRPRGRSDNRHLANLLFNGADCMDLWVGGRALRRDGITLTVDENAVLDEIDQAVATXYEGVE
;
A
#
# COMPACT_ATOMS: atom_id res chain seq x y z
N MET A 1 1.57 14.78 8.87
CA MET A 1 0.24 14.73 9.39
C MET A 1 0.02 15.48 10.69
N LEU A 2 0.72 15.37 11.74
CA LEU A 2 0.52 16.12 12.99
C LEU A 2 1.58 17.22 13.14
N TYR A 3 1.39 18.34 12.48
CA TYR A 3 2.44 19.37 12.45
C TYR A 3 2.14 20.62 13.27
N GLN A 4 1.36 20.55 14.32
CA GLN A 4 1.33 21.66 15.29
C GLN A 4 0.60 21.32 16.59
N LEU A 5 1.35 20.84 17.57
CA LEU A 5 0.90 20.94 18.95
C LEU A 5 1.94 21.66 19.78
N SER A 6 2.31 22.88 19.38
CA SER A 6 3.10 23.73 20.26
C SER A 6 2.80 25.22 20.04
N HIS A 7 1.55 25.61 20.24
CA HIS A 7 1.28 27.01 20.60
C HIS A 7 -0.01 27.10 21.41
N SER A 8 0.17 27.64 22.58
CA SER A 8 -0.81 27.97 23.61
C SER A 8 -2.06 28.68 23.08
N GLY A 9 -3.21 28.15 23.40
CA GLY A 9 -4.48 28.86 23.19
C GLY A 9 -5.67 27.95 23.43
N GLY A 10 -6.31 28.14 24.51
CA GLY A 10 -7.49 27.55 25.10
C GLY A 10 -8.36 26.57 24.32
N ASN A 11 -8.63 25.45 24.95
CA ASN A 11 -9.59 24.47 24.47
C ASN A 11 -10.98 25.10 24.29
N PRO A 12 -11.64 24.91 23.14
CA PRO A 12 -13.07 25.25 23.06
C PRO A 12 -13.88 24.32 23.98
N PRO A 13 -15.00 24.77 24.54
CA PRO A 13 -15.79 23.96 25.47
C PRO A 13 -16.36 22.71 24.77
N ALA A 14 -16.23 21.59 25.44
CA ALA A 14 -16.79 20.32 24.99
C ALA A 14 -18.33 20.41 24.91
N VAL A 15 -18.84 20.17 23.70
CA VAL A 15 -20.29 20.03 23.49
C VAL A 15 -20.66 18.57 23.82
N PRO A 16 -21.58 18.30 24.72
CA PRO A 16 -21.93 16.90 24.99
C PRO A 16 -22.70 16.28 23.84
N ILE A 17 -22.08 15.27 23.24
CA ILE A 17 -22.69 14.49 22.16
C ILE A 17 -23.59 13.43 22.81
N LYS A 18 -24.89 13.50 22.53
CA LYS A 18 -25.81 12.43 22.89
C LYS A 18 -25.60 11.24 21.95
N HIS A 19 -25.00 10.21 22.48
CA HIS A 19 -24.91 8.94 21.77
C HIS A 19 -26.29 8.32 21.62
N LYS A 20 -26.85 8.35 20.42
CA LYS A 20 -27.94 7.45 20.07
C LYS A 20 -27.28 6.12 19.70
N ALA A 21 -27.46 5.15 20.56
CA ALA A 21 -27.03 3.78 20.26
C ALA A 21 -27.78 3.29 19.02
N LEU A 22 -27.07 3.12 17.93
CA LEU A 22 -27.59 2.42 16.76
C LEU A 22 -27.55 0.92 17.08
N GLY A 23 -28.61 0.46 17.72
CA GLY A 23 -28.84 -0.96 17.92
C GLY A 23 -29.31 -1.60 16.62
N ALA A 24 -28.39 -1.92 15.75
CA ALA A 24 -28.67 -2.79 14.62
C ALA A 24 -28.04 -4.14 14.90
N ASN A 25 -28.85 -5.11 15.17
CA ASN A 25 -28.44 -6.51 15.18
C ASN A 25 -28.00 -6.89 13.76
N LEU A 26 -26.71 -6.71 13.48
CA LEU A 26 -26.12 -7.24 12.25
C LEU A 26 -25.59 -8.64 12.53
N SER A 27 -26.52 -9.59 12.68
CA SER A 27 -26.18 -10.99 12.59
C SER A 27 -26.62 -11.50 11.21
N VAL A 28 -25.89 -11.14 10.20
CA VAL A 28 -26.00 -11.82 8.89
C VAL A 28 -24.60 -12.33 8.57
N HIS A 29 -24.28 -13.48 9.12
CA HIS A 29 -23.21 -14.30 8.56
C HIS A 29 -23.71 -14.82 7.21
N GLN A 30 -23.72 -13.99 6.18
CA GLN A 30 -23.76 -14.49 4.83
C GLN A 30 -22.40 -15.09 4.55
N SER A 31 -22.37 -16.41 4.45
CA SER A 31 -21.21 -17.10 3.90
C SER A 31 -21.04 -16.63 2.45
N TRP A 32 -20.16 -15.67 2.24
CA TRP A 32 -19.74 -15.28 0.90
C TRP A 32 -19.31 -16.54 0.16
N ARG A 33 -19.71 -16.66 -1.08
CA ARG A 33 -19.34 -17.81 -1.89
C ARG A 33 -17.82 -17.91 -1.88
N ALA A 34 -17.31 -18.94 -1.24
CA ALA A 34 -15.89 -19.21 -1.32
C ALA A 34 -15.55 -19.36 -2.81
N GLY A 35 -14.73 -18.45 -3.31
CA GLY A 35 -14.22 -18.57 -4.67
C GLY A 35 -13.45 -19.87 -4.82
N PRO A 36 -13.26 -20.33 -6.06
CA PRO A 36 -12.48 -21.54 -6.27
C PRO A 36 -11.11 -21.41 -5.62
N THR A 37 -10.69 -22.48 -4.98
CA THR A 37 -9.41 -22.56 -4.25
C THR A 37 -8.58 -23.71 -4.83
N MET A 38 -7.34 -23.42 -5.18
CA MET A 38 -6.36 -24.44 -5.54
C MET A 38 -5.94 -25.11 -4.23
N SER A 39 -6.31 -26.36 -4.04
CA SER A 39 -5.81 -27.13 -2.89
C SER A 39 -4.60 -27.95 -3.33
N ASP A 40 -4.85 -29.12 -3.94
CA ASP A 40 -3.80 -30.01 -4.43
C ASP A 40 -3.65 -29.96 -5.93
N ALA A 41 -4.55 -29.26 -6.64
CA ALA A 41 -4.55 -29.17 -8.09
C ALA A 41 -4.49 -27.69 -8.54
N PRO A 42 -3.78 -27.41 -9.64
CA PRO A 42 -3.64 -26.05 -10.17
C PRO A 42 -4.88 -25.61 -10.95
N VAL A 43 -4.86 -24.34 -11.36
CA VAL A 43 -5.79 -23.78 -12.34
C VAL A 43 -5.08 -23.73 -13.70
N ARG A 44 -5.73 -24.19 -14.76
CA ARG A 44 -5.23 -24.09 -16.15
C ARG A 44 -5.84 -22.90 -16.87
N TYR A 45 -4.98 -22.09 -17.51
CA TYR A 45 -5.39 -21.11 -18.52
C TYR A 45 -4.92 -21.60 -19.88
N ARG A 46 -5.85 -21.92 -20.78
CA ARG A 46 -5.53 -22.40 -22.15
C ARG A 46 -5.25 -21.22 -23.07
N ASN A 47 -4.22 -21.39 -23.91
CA ASN A 47 -3.90 -20.46 -25.00
C ASN A 47 -3.69 -19.02 -24.50
N THR A 48 -3.05 -18.85 -23.35
CA THR A 48 -2.85 -17.56 -22.69
C THR A 48 -1.46 -16.96 -23.00
N VAL A 49 -1.26 -15.72 -22.52
CA VAL A 49 0.05 -15.06 -22.48
C VAL A 49 0.37 -14.80 -21.02
N LEU A 50 1.52 -15.28 -20.56
CA LEU A 50 1.99 -15.03 -19.19
C LEU A 50 3.32 -14.30 -19.24
N TYR A 51 3.46 -13.26 -18.43
CA TYR A 51 4.73 -12.60 -18.15
C TYR A 51 5.09 -12.79 -16.68
N ASP A 52 6.24 -13.40 -16.44
CA ASP A 52 6.83 -13.45 -15.11
C ASP A 52 7.96 -12.40 -15.02
N ARG A 53 8.72 -12.43 -13.97
CA ARG A 53 9.76 -11.44 -13.65
C ARG A 53 10.78 -11.32 -14.77
N GLY A 54 11.33 -10.11 -14.93
CA GLY A 54 12.31 -9.82 -15.96
C GLY A 54 11.75 -9.86 -17.37
N GLY A 55 10.42 -9.81 -17.51
CA GLY A 55 9.77 -9.89 -18.81
C GLY A 55 9.78 -11.28 -19.42
N GLN A 56 10.04 -12.32 -18.61
CA GLN A 56 9.96 -13.72 -19.08
C GLN A 56 8.55 -13.99 -19.61
N LYS A 57 8.45 -14.26 -20.91
CA LYS A 57 7.17 -14.42 -21.60
C LYS A 57 6.94 -15.86 -21.99
N VAL A 58 5.72 -16.34 -21.74
CA VAL A 58 5.27 -17.68 -22.14
C VAL A 58 3.93 -17.55 -22.85
N THR A 59 3.71 -18.31 -23.91
CA THR A 59 2.43 -18.41 -24.62
C THR A 59 2.02 -19.87 -24.71
N GLY A 60 0.73 -20.12 -24.55
CA GLY A 60 0.18 -21.47 -24.61
C GLY A 60 -0.63 -21.79 -23.38
N ASP A 61 -0.72 -23.08 -23.07
CA ASP A 61 -1.47 -23.55 -21.89
C ASP A 61 -0.54 -23.50 -20.66
N VAL A 62 -1.03 -22.83 -19.61
CA VAL A 62 -0.25 -22.57 -18.40
C VAL A 62 -1.04 -23.03 -17.18
N LEU A 63 -0.34 -23.63 -16.23
CA LEU A 63 -0.86 -24.01 -14.91
C LEU A 63 -0.36 -22.99 -13.89
N LEU A 64 -1.27 -22.47 -13.07
CA LEU A 64 -0.94 -21.67 -11.90
C LEU A 64 -1.16 -22.52 -10.65
N HIS A 65 -0.17 -22.55 -9.77
CA HIS A 65 -0.17 -23.38 -8.56
C HIS A 65 -0.42 -22.54 -7.29
N ALA A 66 -0.93 -23.17 -6.26
CA ALA A 66 -1.27 -22.50 -5.00
C ALA A 66 -0.07 -21.82 -4.31
N ASP A 67 1.12 -22.37 -4.51
CA ASP A 67 2.37 -21.82 -3.94
C ASP A 67 2.89 -20.59 -4.72
N GLY A 68 2.17 -20.18 -5.79
CA GLY A 68 2.55 -19.05 -6.63
C GLY A 68 3.49 -19.41 -7.78
N SER A 69 3.87 -20.70 -7.91
CA SER A 69 4.64 -21.13 -9.07
C SER A 69 3.73 -21.28 -10.30
N TRP A 70 4.33 -21.44 -11.47
CA TRP A 70 3.61 -21.75 -12.70
C TRP A 70 4.40 -22.81 -13.50
N SER A 71 3.70 -23.53 -14.38
CA SER A 71 4.33 -24.48 -15.31
C SER A 71 3.55 -24.52 -16.62
N ALA A 72 4.17 -24.99 -17.67
CA ALA A 72 3.48 -25.26 -18.93
C ALA A 72 2.57 -26.49 -18.74
N SER A 73 1.40 -26.48 -19.36
CA SER A 73 0.46 -27.61 -19.32
C SER A 73 0.62 -28.47 -20.58
N ASN A 74 0.55 -29.79 -20.40
CA ASN A 74 0.46 -30.74 -21.51
C ASN A 74 -1.00 -31.15 -21.83
N GLY A 75 -1.95 -30.66 -21.02
CA GLY A 75 -3.38 -30.91 -21.21
C GLY A 75 -3.97 -32.07 -20.40
N ASP A 76 -3.14 -32.89 -19.80
CA ASP A 76 -3.57 -34.13 -19.10
C ASP A 76 -3.66 -33.97 -17.57
N GLU A 77 -3.22 -32.83 -17.03
CA GLU A 77 -3.18 -32.61 -15.58
C GLU A 77 -4.60 -32.46 -14.99
N ASP A 78 -4.79 -33.02 -13.81
CA ASP A 78 -5.98 -32.73 -13.00
C ASP A 78 -5.92 -31.27 -12.55
N VAL A 79 -7.01 -30.52 -12.77
CA VAL A 79 -7.09 -29.09 -12.47
C VAL A 79 -8.37 -28.76 -11.73
N VAL A 80 -8.32 -27.74 -10.87
CA VAL A 80 -9.49 -27.20 -10.16
C VAL A 80 -10.42 -26.51 -11.16
N GLU A 81 -9.84 -25.73 -12.06
CA GLU A 81 -10.55 -25.05 -13.15
C GLU A 81 -9.74 -25.12 -14.44
N ASP A 82 -10.45 -25.20 -15.55
CA ASP A 82 -9.88 -25.21 -16.90
C ASP A 82 -10.49 -24.04 -17.68
N LEU A 83 -9.70 -22.99 -17.87
CA LEU A 83 -10.19 -21.67 -18.31
C LEU A 83 -9.67 -21.31 -19.70
N ASP A 84 -10.48 -20.64 -20.49
CA ASP A 84 -10.07 -20.06 -21.76
C ASP A 84 -9.20 -18.80 -21.49
N GLY A 85 -7.93 -18.91 -21.76
CA GLY A 85 -6.96 -17.82 -21.61
C GLY A 85 -6.69 -17.04 -22.89
N SER A 86 -7.41 -17.32 -23.99
CA SER A 86 -7.10 -16.70 -25.32
C SER A 86 -7.27 -15.18 -25.33
N LYS A 87 -8.02 -14.63 -24.38
CA LYS A 87 -8.23 -13.18 -24.21
C LYS A 87 -7.64 -12.67 -22.89
N ARG A 88 -6.68 -13.39 -22.34
CA ARG A 88 -6.13 -13.11 -21.00
C ARG A 88 -4.61 -12.93 -21.06
N LEU A 89 -4.15 -11.95 -20.29
CA LEU A 89 -2.73 -11.71 -20.00
C LEU A 89 -2.53 -11.98 -18.51
N ILE A 90 -1.58 -12.82 -18.17
CA ILE A 90 -1.27 -13.16 -16.77
C ILE A 90 0.04 -12.47 -16.38
N THR A 91 0.03 -11.77 -15.24
CA THR A 91 1.24 -11.20 -14.63
C THR A 91 1.24 -11.48 -13.13
N ARG A 92 2.36 -11.25 -12.49
CA ARG A 92 2.36 -11.15 -11.02
C ARG A 92 1.40 -10.03 -10.61
N SER A 93 0.74 -10.20 -9.46
CA SER A 93 -0.13 -9.17 -8.89
C SER A 93 0.69 -8.00 -8.34
N PHE A 94 0.08 -6.84 -8.25
CA PHE A 94 0.72 -5.65 -7.71
C PHE A 94 0.95 -5.75 -6.20
N GLN A 95 2.01 -5.08 -5.73
CA GLN A 95 2.44 -5.00 -4.33
C GLN A 95 2.56 -3.53 -3.96
N ASN A 96 1.67 -3.03 -3.12
CA ASN A 96 1.64 -1.62 -2.70
C ASN A 96 2.42 -1.46 -1.39
N TRP A 97 3.62 -0.88 -1.46
CA TRP A 97 4.55 -0.89 -0.32
C TRP A 97 4.42 0.31 0.62
N HIS A 98 3.45 1.21 0.38
CA HIS A 98 3.13 2.27 1.34
C HIS A 98 1.71 2.75 1.12
N THR A 99 0.87 2.63 2.16
CA THR A 99 -0.54 3.03 2.13
C THR A 99 -0.99 3.55 3.49
N HIS A 100 -2.15 4.21 3.46
CA HIS A 100 -2.99 4.50 4.62
C HIS A 100 -4.39 4.02 4.22
N LEU A 101 -4.63 2.72 4.29
CA LEU A 101 -5.79 2.06 3.64
C LEU A 101 -7.13 2.65 4.06
N ALA A 102 -7.31 2.91 5.36
CA ALA A 102 -8.58 3.43 5.85
C ALA A 102 -8.89 4.86 5.39
N MET A 103 -7.89 5.58 4.85
CA MET A 103 -8.09 6.94 4.32
C MET A 103 -8.97 6.99 3.05
N GLN A 104 -9.41 5.84 2.54
CA GLN A 104 -10.33 5.82 1.39
C GLN A 104 -11.62 6.61 1.64
N LEU A 105 -12.04 6.74 2.89
CA LEU A 105 -13.20 7.55 3.25
C LEU A 105 -12.87 9.03 3.46
N ASN A 106 -11.59 9.39 3.58
CA ASN A 106 -11.17 10.73 3.93
C ASN A 106 -11.09 11.62 2.70
N ALA A 107 -12.19 12.23 2.34
CA ALA A 107 -12.20 13.40 1.45
C ALA A 107 -11.30 13.25 0.22
N ARG A 108 -11.52 12.22 -0.58
CA ARG A 108 -10.73 11.99 -1.80
C ARG A 108 -10.61 13.24 -2.68
N ASP A 109 -11.67 14.02 -2.80
CA ASP A 109 -11.68 15.25 -3.59
C ASP A 109 -11.78 16.53 -2.76
N PHE A 110 -12.11 16.44 -1.47
CA PHE A 110 -12.25 17.60 -0.57
C PHE A 110 -10.94 18.39 -0.47
N SER A 111 -9.82 17.72 -0.55
CA SER A 111 -8.49 18.32 -0.40
C SER A 111 -7.83 18.70 -1.74
N ASP A 112 -8.53 18.54 -2.85
CA ASP A 112 -7.93 18.84 -4.16
C ASP A 112 -7.62 20.33 -4.30
N GLY A 113 -6.39 20.64 -4.71
CA GLY A 113 -5.94 22.03 -4.90
C GLY A 113 -5.62 22.78 -3.62
N PHE A 114 -5.66 22.13 -2.46
CA PHE A 114 -5.31 22.79 -1.20
C PHE A 114 -3.79 22.83 -1.03
N PRO A 115 -3.21 23.98 -0.63
CA PRO A 115 -1.82 23.97 -0.14
C PRO A 115 -1.70 23.08 1.11
N LEU A 116 -0.53 22.52 1.34
CA LEU A 116 -0.30 21.54 2.41
C LEU A 116 -0.87 21.97 3.77
N HIS A 117 -0.62 23.20 4.22
CA HIS A 117 -1.13 23.69 5.51
C HIS A 117 -2.64 23.72 5.58
N ARG A 118 -3.28 24.17 4.52
CA ARG A 118 -4.74 24.22 4.46
C ARG A 118 -5.30 22.80 4.43
N TRP A 119 -4.67 21.93 3.64
CA TRP A 119 -5.05 20.53 3.53
C TRP A 119 -5.03 19.84 4.90
N LEU A 120 -3.92 20.01 5.64
CA LEU A 120 -3.80 19.41 6.99
C LEU A 120 -4.85 19.94 7.96
N ASN A 121 -5.00 21.28 8.02
CA ASN A 121 -5.81 21.91 9.07
C ASN A 121 -7.32 21.87 8.80
N GLU A 122 -7.72 21.95 7.53
CA GLU A 122 -9.13 22.03 7.14
C GLU A 122 -9.73 20.67 6.71
N ALA A 123 -8.90 19.74 6.23
CA ALA A 123 -9.38 18.44 5.76
C ALA A 123 -8.97 17.30 6.70
N ILE A 124 -7.66 17.13 6.92
CA ILE A 124 -7.15 15.90 7.56
C ILE A 124 -7.36 15.91 9.08
N PHE A 125 -6.86 16.90 9.79
CA PHE A 125 -6.93 16.90 11.27
C PHE A 125 -8.36 16.83 11.80
N PRO A 126 -9.34 17.60 11.25
CA PRO A 126 -10.73 17.48 11.72
C PRO A 126 -11.32 16.09 11.47
N THR A 127 -10.99 15.46 10.34
CA THR A 127 -11.46 14.11 10.03
C THR A 127 -10.79 13.09 10.95
N GLU A 128 -9.46 13.16 11.08
CA GLU A 128 -8.70 12.18 11.89
C GLU A 128 -9.10 12.23 13.37
N ALA A 129 -9.47 13.41 13.89
CA ALA A 129 -9.92 13.53 15.28
C ALA A 129 -11.19 12.71 15.57
N ARG A 130 -11.93 12.31 14.54
CA ARG A 130 -13.19 11.56 14.64
C ARG A 130 -13.05 10.07 14.30
N ILE A 131 -11.84 9.61 13.97
CA ILE A 131 -11.62 8.23 13.52
C ILE A 131 -11.89 7.25 14.67
N THR A 132 -12.67 6.22 14.35
CA THR A 132 -13.04 5.12 15.24
C THR A 132 -12.66 3.79 14.59
N PRO A 133 -12.62 2.69 15.36
CA PRO A 133 -12.41 1.37 14.77
C PRO A 133 -13.41 1.05 13.64
N GLU A 134 -14.66 1.46 13.80
CA GLU A 134 -15.69 1.22 12.77
C GLU A 134 -15.39 2.00 11.48
N TYR A 135 -14.94 3.25 11.61
CA TYR A 135 -14.51 4.06 10.47
C TYR A 135 -13.35 3.36 9.74
N VAL A 136 -12.36 2.87 10.50
CA VAL A 136 -11.21 2.15 9.93
C VAL A 136 -11.66 0.87 9.23
N ARG A 137 -12.63 0.15 9.80
CA ARG A 137 -13.19 -1.07 9.19
C ARG A 137 -13.81 -0.77 7.82
N MET A 138 -14.66 0.27 7.75
CA MET A 138 -15.32 0.67 6.50
C MET A 138 -14.30 1.13 5.45
N GLY A 139 -13.36 2.00 5.84
CA GLY A 139 -12.31 2.48 4.94
C GLY A 139 -11.42 1.36 4.42
N SER A 140 -11.05 0.42 5.30
CA SER A 140 -10.23 -0.73 4.91
C SER A 140 -10.99 -1.67 3.98
N ARG A 141 -12.32 -1.85 4.16
CA ARG A 141 -13.15 -2.65 3.23
C ARG A 141 -13.22 -2.01 1.85
N CYS A 142 -13.35 -0.68 1.81
CA CYS A 142 -13.29 0.08 0.55
C CYS A 142 -11.94 -0.15 -0.14
N ALA A 143 -10.86 -0.02 0.63
CA ALA A 143 -9.49 -0.23 0.12
C ALA A 143 -9.31 -1.67 -0.41
N ALA A 144 -9.80 -2.67 0.34
CA ALA A 144 -9.71 -4.08 -0.08
C ALA A 144 -10.43 -4.30 -1.41
N ALA A 145 -11.64 -3.74 -1.56
CA ALA A 145 -12.40 -3.82 -2.81
C ALA A 145 -11.62 -3.20 -3.98
N GLU A 146 -11.03 -2.02 -3.76
CA GLU A 146 -10.24 -1.33 -4.79
C GLU A 146 -8.97 -2.12 -5.14
N MET A 147 -8.26 -2.64 -4.15
CA MET A 147 -7.07 -3.47 -4.36
C MET A 147 -7.39 -4.69 -5.23
N ILE A 148 -8.45 -5.42 -4.87
CA ILE A 148 -8.87 -6.62 -5.63
C ILE A 148 -9.24 -6.22 -7.07
N ARG A 149 -10.00 -5.15 -7.21
CA ARG A 149 -10.49 -4.68 -8.52
C ARG A 149 -9.34 -4.24 -9.43
N THR A 150 -8.26 -3.72 -8.86
CA THR A 150 -7.11 -3.18 -9.63
C THR A 150 -5.90 -4.12 -9.65
N GLY A 151 -6.05 -5.37 -9.17
CA GLY A 151 -5.02 -6.40 -9.32
C GLY A 151 -3.89 -6.35 -8.28
N SER A 152 -4.13 -5.74 -7.12
CA SER A 152 -3.17 -5.70 -6.02
C SER A 152 -3.48 -6.80 -5.01
N SER A 153 -2.47 -7.59 -4.62
CA SER A 153 -2.64 -8.65 -3.62
C SER A 153 -2.08 -8.30 -2.24
N PHE A 154 -1.30 -7.22 -2.14
CA PHE A 154 -0.55 -6.87 -0.93
C PHE A 154 -0.53 -5.37 -0.72
N ALA A 155 -0.64 -4.97 0.56
CA ALA A 155 -0.39 -3.59 0.98
C ALA A 155 0.47 -3.55 2.24
N ALA A 156 1.46 -2.64 2.27
CA ALA A 156 2.13 -2.23 3.49
C ALA A 156 1.42 -0.98 3.99
N ASP A 157 0.79 -1.08 5.14
CA ASP A 157 -0.09 -0.03 5.67
C ASP A 157 0.49 0.62 6.91
N MET A 158 0.07 1.84 7.17
CA MET A 158 0.43 2.62 8.35
C MET A 158 -0.79 3.46 8.73
N TYR A 159 -1.63 2.96 9.66
CA TYR A 159 -2.81 3.73 10.09
C TYR A 159 -3.31 3.28 11.46
N PHE A 160 -4.26 4.05 12.01
CA PHE A 160 -4.85 3.82 13.34
C PHE A 160 -5.59 2.48 13.39
N PHE A 161 -5.65 1.87 14.57
CA PHE A 161 -6.36 0.60 14.84
C PHE A 161 -5.89 -0.52 13.87
N PRO A 162 -4.60 -0.87 13.89
CA PRO A 162 -4.01 -1.80 12.90
C PRO A 162 -4.66 -3.19 12.92
N SER A 163 -5.13 -3.67 14.07
CA SER A 163 -5.81 -4.97 14.17
C SER A 163 -7.08 -5.00 13.30
N VAL A 164 -7.81 -3.88 13.25
CA VAL A 164 -9.04 -3.77 12.45
C VAL A 164 -8.73 -3.90 10.95
N THR A 165 -7.70 -3.19 10.47
CA THR A 165 -7.27 -3.31 9.07
C THR A 165 -6.78 -4.73 8.78
N GLY A 166 -6.03 -5.32 9.71
CA GLY A 166 -5.53 -6.69 9.58
C GLY A 166 -6.66 -7.71 9.43
N GLU A 167 -7.72 -7.59 10.25
CA GLU A 167 -8.92 -8.43 10.16
C GLU A 167 -9.58 -8.30 8.78
N VAL A 168 -9.77 -7.06 8.32
CA VAL A 168 -10.42 -6.81 7.02
C VAL A 168 -9.63 -7.43 5.87
N LEU A 169 -8.30 -7.26 5.85
CA LEU A 169 -7.49 -7.85 4.78
C LEU A 169 -7.51 -9.39 4.84
N THR A 170 -7.46 -9.95 6.05
CA THR A 170 -7.54 -11.42 6.24
C THR A 170 -8.88 -11.95 5.70
N ASP A 171 -9.99 -11.32 6.06
CA ASP A 171 -11.34 -11.70 5.60
C ASP A 171 -11.44 -11.61 4.07
N ALA A 172 -10.86 -10.55 3.49
CA ALA A 172 -10.84 -10.34 2.04
C ALA A 172 -9.90 -11.30 1.31
N GLY A 173 -9.01 -11.99 2.02
CA GLY A 173 -8.02 -12.89 1.44
C GLY A 173 -6.78 -12.17 0.89
N LEU A 174 -6.56 -10.93 1.27
CA LEU A 174 -5.44 -10.11 0.82
C LEU A 174 -4.24 -10.24 1.79
N ARG A 175 -3.06 -10.00 1.27
CA ARG A 175 -1.84 -9.95 2.08
C ARG A 175 -1.60 -8.54 2.60
N GLY A 176 -1.01 -8.44 3.78
CA GLY A 176 -0.67 -7.14 4.36
C GLY A 176 0.54 -7.17 5.27
N LEU A 177 1.25 -6.05 5.31
CA LEU A 177 2.22 -5.72 6.35
C LEU A 177 1.64 -4.49 7.07
N ILE A 178 0.93 -4.71 8.17
CA ILE A 178 0.08 -3.69 8.79
C ILE A 178 0.83 -3.03 9.94
N GLY A 179 1.30 -1.82 9.70
CA GLY A 179 2.04 -1.02 10.68
C GLY A 179 1.12 -0.24 11.60
N GLY A 180 1.20 -0.54 12.89
CA GLY A 180 0.52 0.30 13.87
C GLY A 180 1.30 1.58 14.12
N PRO A 181 0.62 2.73 14.13
CA PRO A 181 1.30 4.02 14.21
C PRO A 181 1.84 4.31 15.60
N VAL A 182 3.08 4.78 15.66
CA VAL A 182 3.75 5.22 16.88
C VAL A 182 4.14 6.68 16.72
N SER A 183 3.77 7.50 17.71
CA SER A 183 4.06 8.93 17.75
C SER A 183 4.08 9.40 19.19
N ASP A 184 4.87 10.44 19.48
CA ASP A 184 4.84 11.07 20.81
C ASP A 184 3.59 11.92 21.01
N ALA A 185 2.92 12.32 19.92
CA ALA A 185 1.62 13.00 20.00
C ALA A 185 0.51 11.97 20.22
N ALA A 186 -0.53 12.36 20.94
CA ALA A 186 -1.71 11.52 21.10
C ALA A 186 -2.38 11.25 19.74
N LEU A 187 -2.76 10.01 19.51
CA LEU A 187 -3.42 9.54 18.29
C LEU A 187 -4.84 9.05 18.64
N PRO A 188 -5.75 8.99 17.65
CA PRO A 188 -7.10 8.43 17.91
C PRO A 188 -7.07 7.03 18.53
N SER A 189 -6.08 6.22 18.21
CA SER A 189 -5.93 4.86 18.74
C SER A 189 -5.18 4.79 20.07
N HIS A 190 -4.30 5.75 20.36
CA HIS A 190 -3.42 5.67 21.54
C HIS A 190 -3.11 7.06 22.11
N PRO A 191 -3.15 7.23 23.44
CA PRO A 191 -2.80 8.52 24.04
C PRO A 191 -1.32 8.84 24.00
N ASP A 192 -0.45 7.85 23.82
CA ASP A 192 1.00 8.03 23.83
C ASP A 192 1.73 6.87 23.15
N ALA A 193 3.02 7.05 22.91
CA ALA A 193 3.88 6.06 22.25
C ALA A 193 4.00 4.76 23.07
N ALA A 194 3.96 4.84 24.41
CA ALA A 194 4.13 3.65 25.24
C ALA A 194 2.95 2.69 25.05
N SER A 195 1.72 3.22 25.07
CA SER A 195 0.52 2.40 24.86
C SER A 195 0.46 1.82 23.43
N ALA A 196 0.90 2.58 22.44
CA ALA A 196 0.99 2.09 21.06
C ALA A 196 1.97 0.92 20.96
N LEU A 197 3.17 1.06 21.55
CA LEU A 197 4.18 0.00 21.52
C LEU A 197 3.74 -1.24 22.30
N GLU A 198 2.96 -1.09 23.38
CA GLU A 198 2.41 -2.22 24.14
C GLU A 198 1.41 -3.03 23.27
N GLU A 199 0.50 -2.35 22.57
CA GLU A 199 -0.41 -3.05 21.64
C GLU A 199 0.39 -3.77 20.56
N LEU A 200 1.38 -3.08 19.98
CA LEU A 200 2.19 -3.65 18.90
C LEU A 200 3.02 -4.84 19.34
N ASP A 201 3.51 -4.86 20.59
CA ASP A 201 4.21 -6.03 21.13
C ASP A 201 3.29 -7.26 21.10
N GLY A 202 2.02 -7.07 21.48
CA GLY A 202 1.01 -8.14 21.41
C GLY A 202 0.72 -8.58 19.98
N LEU A 203 0.53 -7.64 19.06
CA LEU A 203 0.23 -7.94 17.66
C LEU A 203 1.41 -8.64 16.98
N LEU A 204 2.63 -8.15 17.18
CA LEU A 204 3.84 -8.77 16.61
C LEU A 204 4.03 -10.20 17.09
N ALA A 205 3.62 -10.48 18.32
CA ALA A 205 3.70 -11.85 18.89
C ALA A 205 2.80 -12.84 18.14
N THR A 206 1.79 -12.37 17.42
CA THR A 206 0.90 -13.22 16.63
C THR A 206 1.40 -13.49 15.21
N ASN A 207 2.42 -12.78 14.75
CA ASN A 207 2.92 -12.94 13.37
C ASN A 207 3.35 -14.38 13.07
N SER A 208 2.91 -14.93 11.95
CA SER A 208 3.31 -16.23 11.43
C SER A 208 3.56 -16.13 9.93
N GLU A 209 4.59 -16.79 9.43
CA GLU A 209 4.91 -16.81 8.00
C GLU A 209 3.79 -17.42 7.14
N GLU A 210 2.92 -18.20 7.75
CA GLU A 210 1.80 -18.84 7.07
C GLU A 210 0.61 -17.88 6.89
N ASP A 211 0.54 -16.81 7.70
CA ASP A 211 -0.58 -15.87 7.67
C ASP A 211 -0.46 -14.88 6.50
N LEU A 212 -1.60 -14.48 5.96
CA LEU A 212 -1.68 -13.46 4.91
C LEU A 212 -1.23 -12.09 5.43
N VAL A 213 -1.51 -11.80 6.71
CA VAL A 213 -1.26 -10.50 7.32
C VAL A 213 -0.19 -10.64 8.39
N GLN A 214 0.77 -9.74 8.34
CA GLN A 214 1.83 -9.58 9.33
C GLN A 214 1.71 -8.17 9.91
N TYR A 215 2.00 -8.02 11.19
CA TYR A 215 2.03 -6.70 11.81
C TYR A 215 3.45 -6.13 11.82
N ALA A 216 3.54 -4.80 11.84
CA ALA A 216 4.79 -4.04 11.80
C ALA A 216 4.67 -2.83 12.75
N ILE A 217 5.79 -2.15 13.00
CA ILE A 217 5.83 -0.95 13.83
C ILE A 217 6.01 0.25 12.90
N ALA A 218 5.02 1.14 12.87
CA ALA A 218 5.04 2.31 11.99
C ALA A 218 5.37 3.57 12.80
N THR A 219 6.65 3.83 13.03
CA THR A 219 7.10 5.11 13.59
C THR A 219 6.83 6.19 12.55
N HIS A 220 6.01 7.19 12.91
CA HIS A 220 5.54 8.15 11.91
C HIS A 220 6.70 8.80 11.16
N SER A 221 7.59 9.47 11.87
CA SER A 221 8.66 10.29 11.26
C SER A 221 9.65 10.76 12.31
N VAL A 222 10.77 11.32 11.86
CA VAL A 222 11.79 11.92 12.76
C VAL A 222 11.28 13.19 13.45
N TYR A 223 10.18 13.78 12.98
CA TYR A 223 9.63 15.00 13.59
C TYR A 223 8.45 14.73 14.53
N LEU A 224 7.82 13.56 14.48
CA LEU A 224 6.76 13.18 15.41
C LEU A 224 7.18 12.13 16.43
N CYS A 225 8.38 11.59 16.30
CA CYS A 225 8.93 10.62 17.26
C CYS A 225 10.21 11.14 17.86
N SER A 226 10.27 11.13 19.19
CA SER A 226 11.52 11.43 19.91
C SER A 226 12.54 10.31 19.71
N GLU A 227 13.79 10.58 20.02
CA GLU A 227 14.86 9.58 19.99
C GLU A 227 14.50 8.37 20.86
N ASP A 228 13.96 8.59 22.06
CA ASP A 228 13.52 7.53 22.96
C ASP A 228 12.46 6.64 22.29
N THR A 229 11.46 7.26 21.67
CA THR A 229 10.39 6.52 20.98
C THR A 229 10.94 5.71 19.81
N LEU A 230 11.81 6.31 19.00
CA LEU A 230 12.44 5.62 17.87
C LEU A 230 13.27 4.41 18.33
N LEU A 231 14.04 4.57 19.41
CA LEU A 231 14.88 3.49 19.94
C LEU A 231 14.04 2.36 20.57
N ARG A 232 12.96 2.71 21.27
CA ARG A 232 12.04 1.69 21.82
C ARG A 232 11.33 0.92 20.72
N ALA A 233 10.99 1.58 19.62
CA ALA A 233 10.42 0.92 18.45
C ALA A 233 11.43 -0.03 17.79
N ALA A 234 12.69 0.42 17.66
CA ALA A 234 13.75 -0.42 17.10
C ALA A 234 14.05 -1.64 17.99
N ASP A 235 14.08 -1.45 19.31
CA ASP A 235 14.24 -2.54 20.28
C ASP A 235 13.10 -3.57 20.16
N LEU A 236 11.87 -3.09 20.06
CA LEU A 236 10.71 -3.97 19.89
C LEU A 236 10.81 -4.75 18.57
N ALA A 237 11.20 -4.06 17.48
CA ALA A 237 11.38 -4.71 16.18
C ALA A 237 12.44 -5.81 16.25
N GLU A 238 13.58 -5.54 16.92
CA GLU A 238 14.64 -6.53 17.09
C GLU A 238 14.17 -7.73 17.92
N ARG A 239 13.53 -7.49 19.07
CA ARG A 239 13.06 -8.55 19.95
C ARG A 239 12.01 -9.46 19.30
N ARG A 240 11.13 -8.88 18.48
CA ARG A 240 10.04 -9.61 17.82
C ARG A 240 10.38 -10.04 16.39
N GLN A 241 11.57 -9.69 15.89
CA GLN A 241 11.95 -9.88 14.49
C GLN A 241 10.92 -9.26 13.54
N GLY A 242 10.37 -8.11 13.97
CA GLY A 242 9.35 -7.37 13.23
C GLY A 242 9.96 -6.32 12.32
N ARG A 243 9.16 -5.77 11.42
CA ARG A 243 9.61 -4.70 10.53
C ARG A 243 9.26 -3.33 11.07
N LEU A 244 10.14 -2.39 10.79
CA LEU A 244 9.89 -0.96 10.99
C LEU A 244 9.38 -0.35 9.68
N HIS A 245 8.51 0.64 9.79
CA HIS A 245 7.98 1.42 8.67
C HIS A 245 8.01 2.89 9.08
N ILE A 246 8.53 3.79 8.25
CA ILE A 246 8.71 5.20 8.60
C ILE A 246 8.60 6.07 7.35
N HIS A 247 7.98 7.26 7.48
CA HIS A 247 8.12 8.34 6.48
C HIS A 247 9.48 8.99 6.71
N VAL A 248 10.29 9.11 5.68
CA VAL A 248 11.63 9.69 5.85
C VAL A 248 12.03 10.53 4.64
N SER A 249 12.52 11.72 4.91
CA SER A 249 13.06 12.65 3.89
C SER A 249 12.05 12.94 2.79
N GLU A 250 10.79 13.13 3.18
CA GLU A 250 9.70 13.41 2.25
C GLU A 250 9.76 14.82 1.72
N THR A 251 10.00 15.81 2.59
CA THR A 251 9.92 17.23 2.24
C THR A 251 11.21 17.97 2.58
N ARG A 252 11.42 19.10 1.90
CA ARG A 252 12.55 20.00 2.23
C ARG A 252 12.45 20.53 3.65
N LYS A 253 11.22 20.75 4.14
CA LYS A 253 11.02 21.22 5.52
C LYS A 253 11.53 20.20 6.53
N GLU A 254 11.20 18.93 6.35
CA GLU A 254 11.71 17.85 7.21
C GLU A 254 13.24 17.85 7.25
N ILE A 255 13.87 17.97 6.06
CA ILE A 255 15.34 18.02 5.94
C ILE A 255 15.91 19.19 6.76
N ALA A 256 15.35 20.39 6.56
CA ALA A 256 15.82 21.60 7.21
C ALA A 256 15.63 21.53 8.75
N ASP A 257 14.46 21.09 9.19
CA ASP A 257 14.14 21.01 10.62
C ASP A 257 15.01 19.96 11.33
N CYS A 258 15.18 18.79 10.72
CA CYS A 258 16.03 17.73 11.28
C CYS A 258 17.48 18.22 11.41
N HIS A 259 18.00 18.84 10.35
CA HIS A 259 19.37 19.36 10.34
C HIS A 259 19.55 20.50 11.39
N ALA A 260 18.58 21.39 11.51
CA ALA A 260 18.63 22.47 12.50
C ALA A 260 18.61 21.93 13.92
N LYS A 261 17.86 20.86 14.17
CA LYS A 261 17.70 20.26 15.51
C LYS A 261 18.88 19.36 15.90
N THR A 262 19.41 18.58 14.96
CA THR A 262 20.37 17.49 15.27
C THR A 262 21.75 17.70 14.64
N GLY A 263 21.90 18.59 13.68
CA GLY A 263 23.08 18.73 12.85
C GLY A 263 23.21 17.67 11.75
N LEU A 264 22.23 16.76 11.64
CA LEU A 264 22.25 15.63 10.72
C LEU A 264 20.99 15.66 9.83
N TYR A 265 21.08 15.03 8.66
CA TYR A 265 19.92 14.81 7.79
C TYR A 265 19.14 13.57 8.28
N PRO A 266 17.86 13.38 7.89
CA PRO A 266 17.04 12.38 8.55
C PRO A 266 17.61 10.95 8.56
N VAL A 267 18.13 10.46 7.42
CA VAL A 267 18.72 9.10 7.38
C VAL A 267 20.02 9.05 8.20
N GLU A 268 20.85 10.12 8.13
CA GLU A 268 22.06 10.21 8.96
C GLU A 268 21.70 10.18 10.45
N TYR A 269 20.66 10.91 10.84
CA TYR A 269 20.19 10.94 12.22
C TYR A 269 19.73 9.55 12.67
N LEU A 270 18.87 8.89 11.87
CA LEU A 270 18.39 7.54 12.18
C LEU A 270 19.54 6.51 12.27
N ASP A 271 20.54 6.61 11.38
CA ASP A 271 21.75 5.76 11.44
C ASP A 271 22.54 6.04 12.73
N SER A 272 22.70 7.32 13.09
CA SER A 272 23.52 7.72 14.25
C SER A 272 22.94 7.23 15.58
N ILE A 273 21.61 7.10 15.69
CA ILE A 273 20.96 6.62 16.92
C ILE A 273 20.75 5.10 16.91
N GLY A 274 21.05 4.40 15.79
CA GLY A 274 20.88 2.95 15.72
C GLY A 274 19.45 2.49 15.47
N PHE A 275 18.64 3.29 14.78
CA PHE A 275 17.24 3.00 14.55
C PHE A 275 17.00 1.81 13.60
N PHE A 276 17.84 1.69 12.55
CA PHE A 276 17.54 0.79 11.44
C PHE A 276 17.62 -0.69 11.81
N GLN A 277 16.64 -1.46 11.35
CA GLN A 277 16.65 -2.93 11.34
C GLN A 277 16.61 -3.41 9.89
N PRO A 278 17.15 -4.59 9.56
CA PRO A 278 17.06 -5.12 8.19
C PRO A 278 15.61 -5.13 7.70
N GLY A 279 15.39 -4.65 6.48
CA GLY A 279 14.05 -4.59 5.90
C GLY A 279 13.20 -3.41 6.36
N THR A 280 13.75 -2.43 7.10
CA THR A 280 13.02 -1.20 7.44
C THR A 280 12.46 -0.57 6.18
N VAL A 281 11.15 -0.29 6.19
CA VAL A 281 10.42 0.32 5.06
C VAL A 281 10.49 1.84 5.21
N CYS A 282 11.14 2.49 4.25
CA CYS A 282 11.39 3.94 4.24
C CYS A 282 10.53 4.58 3.16
N ALA A 283 9.37 5.09 3.56
CA ALA A 283 8.43 5.71 2.60
C ALA A 283 8.97 7.07 2.14
N HIS A 284 8.75 7.36 0.87
CA HIS A 284 9.16 8.54 0.12
C HIS A 284 10.66 8.55 -0.18
N ALA A 285 11.49 8.74 0.84
CA ALA A 285 12.97 8.76 0.70
C ALA A 285 13.40 9.63 -0.50
N SER A 286 12.78 10.83 -0.62
CA SER A 286 12.89 11.70 -1.80
C SER A 286 14.10 12.63 -1.70
N TRP A 287 14.28 13.28 -0.56
CA TRP A 287 15.34 14.25 -0.32
C TRP A 287 16.53 13.60 0.40
N VAL A 288 17.15 12.60 -0.25
CA VAL A 288 18.19 11.77 0.34
C VAL A 288 19.50 11.96 -0.44
N LYS A 289 20.59 12.25 0.25
CA LYS A 289 21.92 12.42 -0.34
C LYS A 289 22.57 11.06 -0.64
N LYS A 290 23.59 11.05 -1.50
CA LYS A 290 24.29 9.81 -1.89
C LYS A 290 24.88 9.05 -0.68
N ASN A 291 25.40 9.75 0.32
CA ASN A 291 25.92 9.08 1.54
C ASN A 291 24.77 8.43 2.32
N GLU A 292 23.63 9.09 2.42
CA GLU A 292 22.46 8.53 3.11
C GLU A 292 21.90 7.31 2.36
N ILE A 293 21.90 7.33 1.01
CA ILE A 293 21.49 6.17 0.20
C ILE A 293 22.39 4.96 0.52
N ARG A 294 23.71 5.18 0.69
CA ARG A 294 24.63 4.11 1.10
C ARG A 294 24.32 3.60 2.51
N MET A 295 23.85 4.46 3.40
CA MET A 295 23.40 4.05 4.75
C MET A 295 22.17 3.16 4.65
N LEU A 296 21.19 3.52 3.81
CA LEU A 296 20.03 2.67 3.57
C LEU A 296 20.46 1.29 3.05
N LYS A 297 21.43 1.26 2.14
CA LYS A 297 21.97 -0.02 1.63
C LYS A 297 22.67 -0.82 2.73
N LYS A 298 23.50 -0.16 3.54
CA LYS A 298 24.23 -0.78 4.68
C LYS A 298 23.25 -1.50 5.61
N HIS A 299 22.07 -0.90 5.85
CA HIS A 299 21.06 -1.44 6.76
C HIS A 299 20.02 -2.34 6.05
N GLU A 300 20.23 -2.65 4.78
CA GLU A 300 19.28 -3.46 3.99
C GLU A 300 17.85 -2.90 4.04
N ALA A 301 17.73 -1.57 4.10
CA ALA A 301 16.43 -0.90 4.10
C ALA A 301 15.77 -0.97 2.73
N THR A 302 14.44 -0.92 2.71
CA THR A 302 13.63 -0.84 1.50
C THR A 302 13.13 0.60 1.35
N ALA A 303 13.47 1.24 0.24
CA ALA A 303 12.93 2.58 -0.08
C ALA A 303 11.64 2.42 -0.88
N VAL A 304 10.63 3.25 -0.57
CA VAL A 304 9.36 3.18 -1.30
C VAL A 304 9.14 4.50 -2.06
N HIS A 305 9.15 4.39 -3.38
CA HIS A 305 8.88 5.51 -4.28
C HIS A 305 7.37 5.75 -4.34
N CYS A 306 6.92 6.98 -4.03
CA CYS A 306 5.50 7.35 -3.98
C CYS A 306 5.26 8.57 -4.89
N PRO A 307 5.41 8.41 -6.22
CA PRO A 307 5.41 9.58 -7.12
C PRO A 307 4.11 10.38 -7.09
N SER A 308 2.95 9.74 -7.06
CA SER A 308 1.67 10.46 -7.10
C SER A 308 1.52 11.38 -5.88
N SER A 309 1.85 10.86 -4.68
CA SER A 309 1.77 11.65 -3.44
C SER A 309 2.76 12.82 -3.48
N ASN A 310 4.02 12.55 -3.82
CA ASN A 310 5.04 13.60 -3.85
C ASN A 310 4.70 14.70 -4.86
N MET A 311 4.08 14.34 -5.99
CA MET A 311 3.67 15.30 -7.02
C MET A 311 2.40 16.06 -6.61
N LYS A 312 1.38 15.38 -6.09
CA LYS A 312 0.12 16.00 -5.68
C LYS A 312 0.33 17.01 -4.54
N LEU A 313 1.14 16.63 -3.56
CA LEU A 313 1.46 17.50 -2.42
C LEU A 313 2.58 18.52 -2.72
N ALA A 314 3.13 18.46 -3.93
CA ALA A 314 4.20 19.35 -4.38
C ALA A 314 5.38 19.37 -3.40
N CYS A 315 5.82 18.18 -2.98
CA CYS A 315 6.94 18.02 -2.04
C CYS A 315 8.28 18.54 -2.60
N GLY A 316 8.31 18.87 -3.88
CA GLY A 316 9.44 19.48 -4.55
C GLY A 316 10.44 18.49 -5.15
N GLY A 317 10.17 17.20 -5.05
CA GLY A 317 11.02 16.17 -5.62
C GLY A 317 10.46 14.78 -5.42
N THR A 318 11.04 13.82 -6.14
CA THR A 318 10.75 12.40 -5.98
C THR A 318 12.06 11.65 -5.77
N LEU A 319 11.99 10.43 -5.29
CA LEU A 319 13.14 9.55 -5.13
C LEU A 319 13.92 9.43 -6.47
N SER A 320 15.25 9.57 -6.43
CA SER A 320 16.10 9.45 -7.62
C SER A 320 16.46 7.99 -7.89
N LEU A 321 15.69 7.32 -8.71
CA LEU A 321 15.87 5.88 -8.98
C LEU A 321 17.28 5.53 -9.45
N PRO A 322 17.93 6.31 -10.35
CA PRO A 322 19.32 5.98 -10.75
C PRO A 322 20.30 5.95 -9.57
N ALA A 323 20.18 6.89 -8.63
CA ALA A 323 21.09 6.93 -7.46
C ALA A 323 20.88 5.73 -6.54
N TYR A 324 19.63 5.33 -6.34
CA TYR A 324 19.30 4.15 -5.52
C TYR A 324 19.78 2.86 -6.18
N ARG A 325 19.62 2.74 -7.51
CA ARG A 325 20.12 1.58 -8.28
C ARG A 325 21.64 1.48 -8.23
N GLU A 326 22.32 2.61 -8.40
CA GLU A 326 23.80 2.67 -8.30
C GLU A 326 24.29 2.14 -6.95
N ALA A 327 23.57 2.45 -5.88
CA ALA A 327 23.92 2.00 -4.53
C ALA A 327 23.41 0.57 -4.23
N GLY A 328 22.54 0.01 -5.05
CA GLY A 328 21.97 -1.34 -4.85
C GLY A 328 20.91 -1.40 -3.77
N VAL A 329 20.21 -0.31 -3.51
CA VAL A 329 19.11 -0.27 -2.53
C VAL A 329 17.86 -0.91 -3.15
N ASP A 330 17.12 -1.68 -2.36
CA ASP A 330 15.83 -2.23 -2.76
C ASP A 330 14.81 -1.08 -2.84
N VAL A 331 14.29 -0.84 -4.06
CA VAL A 331 13.25 0.19 -4.29
C VAL A 331 11.95 -0.48 -4.68
N ARG A 332 10.88 -0.10 -4.01
CA ARG A 332 9.51 -0.57 -4.24
C ARG A 332 8.63 0.63 -4.58
N LEU A 333 7.37 0.35 -4.98
CA LEU A 333 6.37 1.40 -5.25
C LEU A 333 5.27 1.39 -4.19
N GLY A 334 4.74 2.57 -3.88
CA GLY A 334 3.59 2.73 -3.01
C GLY A 334 2.74 3.92 -3.43
N THR A 335 1.43 3.83 -3.22
CA THR A 335 0.51 4.92 -3.58
C THR A 335 0.42 6.00 -2.51
N ASP A 336 0.80 5.67 -1.26
CA ASP A 336 0.47 6.49 -0.10
C ASP A 336 -1.05 6.51 0.15
N GLY A 337 -1.55 7.36 1.02
CA GLY A 337 -2.97 7.45 1.35
C GLY A 337 -3.81 8.08 0.23
N ALA A 338 -5.07 7.69 0.15
CA ALA A 338 -5.97 8.21 -0.88
C ALA A 338 -6.16 9.72 -0.80
N ALA A 339 -6.06 10.32 0.39
CA ALA A 339 -6.17 11.76 0.55
C ALA A 339 -4.92 12.51 0.09
N SER A 340 -3.74 11.91 0.20
CA SER A 340 -2.46 12.54 -0.14
C SER A 340 -1.97 12.18 -1.55
N SER A 341 -2.42 11.05 -2.10
CA SER A 341 -1.95 10.54 -3.38
C SER A 341 -2.87 10.93 -4.56
N GLY A 342 -2.96 10.11 -5.56
CA GLY A 342 -3.85 10.30 -6.72
C GLY A 342 -5.29 9.86 -6.48
N ASN A 343 -5.76 9.94 -5.26
CA ASN A 343 -7.12 9.58 -4.82
C ASN A 343 -7.43 8.08 -4.93
N GLY A 344 -6.41 7.23 -4.98
CA GLY A 344 -6.68 5.79 -5.08
C GLY A 344 -5.49 4.91 -4.79
N LEU A 345 -5.72 3.60 -4.89
CA LEU A 345 -4.72 2.57 -4.62
C LEU A 345 -4.29 1.82 -5.90
N ASN A 346 -4.49 2.44 -7.06
CA ASN A 346 -4.24 1.80 -8.36
C ASN A 346 -2.75 1.76 -8.66
N MET A 347 -2.13 0.60 -8.45
CA MET A 347 -0.70 0.41 -8.65
C MET A 347 -0.27 0.45 -10.13
N GLN A 348 -1.18 0.15 -11.07
CA GLN A 348 -0.86 0.32 -12.49
C GLN A 348 -0.63 1.81 -12.80
N ALA A 349 -1.52 2.67 -12.30
CA ALA A 349 -1.38 4.13 -12.47
C ALA A 349 -0.10 4.64 -11.79
N GLU A 350 0.22 4.11 -10.61
CA GLU A 350 1.43 4.49 -9.86
C GLU A 350 2.70 4.06 -10.62
N ALA A 351 2.73 2.85 -11.17
CA ALA A 351 3.86 2.34 -11.97
C ALA A 351 4.05 3.17 -13.24
N ARG A 352 2.94 3.54 -13.90
CA ARG A 352 2.97 4.43 -15.06
C ARG A 352 3.61 5.76 -14.69
N LEU A 353 3.15 6.36 -13.60
CA LEU A 353 3.65 7.67 -13.15
C LEU A 353 5.13 7.58 -12.76
N ALA A 354 5.54 6.51 -12.07
CA ALA A 354 6.94 6.28 -11.73
C ALA A 354 7.81 6.26 -13.00
N SER A 355 7.39 5.53 -14.03
CA SER A 355 8.11 5.48 -15.31
C SER A 355 8.25 6.87 -15.92
N LEU A 356 7.16 7.63 -15.95
CA LEU A 356 7.16 8.96 -16.58
C LEU A 356 7.98 9.98 -15.80
N VAL A 357 7.83 10.03 -14.47
CA VAL A 357 8.54 11.03 -13.66
C VAL A 357 10.04 10.77 -13.64
N GLN A 358 10.47 9.51 -13.57
CA GLN A 358 11.90 9.20 -13.59
C GLN A 358 12.54 9.62 -14.92
N ARG A 359 11.87 9.37 -16.04
CA ARG A 359 12.34 9.81 -17.37
C ARG A 359 12.42 11.32 -17.47
N HIS A 360 11.37 12.00 -17.00
CA HIS A 360 11.27 13.45 -17.08
C HIS A 360 12.34 14.12 -16.22
N ASP A 361 12.48 13.71 -14.97
CA ASP A 361 13.37 14.36 -14.00
C ASP A 361 14.85 14.14 -14.34
N HIS A 362 15.18 13.01 -14.97
CA HIS A 362 16.57 12.67 -15.32
C HIS A 362 16.90 12.91 -16.80
N TRP A 363 15.93 13.39 -17.59
CA TRP A 363 16.09 13.66 -19.04
C TRP A 363 16.57 12.42 -19.79
N ASP A 364 16.10 11.23 -19.40
CA ASP A 364 16.54 9.95 -19.92
C ASP A 364 15.34 9.03 -20.20
N SER A 365 14.96 8.92 -21.48
CA SER A 365 13.82 8.12 -21.91
C SER A 365 14.03 6.61 -21.72
N THR A 366 15.25 6.16 -21.39
CA THR A 366 15.54 4.74 -21.21
C THR A 366 15.27 4.26 -19.78
N LEU A 367 15.06 5.19 -18.84
CA LEU A 367 14.79 4.84 -17.45
C LEU A 367 13.42 4.17 -17.28
N LEU A 368 13.41 3.12 -16.49
CA LEU A 368 12.22 2.41 -16.02
C LEU A 368 11.27 2.08 -17.19
N PRO A 369 11.76 1.30 -18.20
CA PRO A 369 10.87 0.84 -19.26
C PRO A 369 9.81 -0.12 -18.71
N ALA A 370 8.80 -0.48 -19.51
CA ALA A 370 7.61 -1.19 -19.05
C ALA A 370 7.93 -2.47 -18.24
N VAL A 371 8.90 -3.26 -18.70
CA VAL A 371 9.29 -4.49 -17.98
C VAL A 371 9.77 -4.14 -16.56
N GLU A 372 10.67 -3.17 -16.45
CA GLU A 372 11.26 -2.78 -15.17
C GLU A 372 10.21 -2.13 -14.24
N ALA A 373 9.30 -1.33 -14.80
CA ALA A 373 8.24 -0.70 -14.03
C ALA A 373 7.27 -1.75 -13.47
N MET A 374 6.92 -2.74 -14.30
CA MET A 374 6.07 -3.85 -13.85
C MET A 374 6.80 -4.72 -12.81
N ASP A 375 8.10 -5.01 -13.02
CA ASP A 375 8.90 -5.75 -12.03
C ASP A 375 8.94 -5.01 -10.69
N MET A 376 9.11 -3.69 -10.70
CA MET A 376 9.12 -2.88 -9.47
C MET A 376 7.76 -2.92 -8.77
N ALA A 377 6.67 -2.78 -9.52
CA ALA A 377 5.30 -2.73 -8.99
C ALA A 377 4.82 -4.10 -8.48
N THR A 378 5.43 -5.19 -8.94
CA THR A 378 5.04 -6.56 -8.56
C THR A 378 6.11 -7.25 -7.71
N LYS A 379 7.15 -6.54 -7.32
CA LYS A 379 8.32 -7.11 -6.65
C LYS A 379 7.95 -7.83 -5.36
N GLY A 380 8.30 -9.10 -5.28
CA GLY A 380 8.00 -9.94 -4.11
C GLY A 380 6.67 -10.67 -4.20
N SER A 381 5.87 -10.42 -5.22
CA SER A 381 4.55 -11.07 -5.36
C SER A 381 4.70 -12.58 -5.58
N LYS A 382 3.88 -13.35 -4.88
CA LYS A 382 3.70 -14.80 -5.08
C LYS A 382 2.34 -15.09 -5.75
N ASP A 383 1.61 -14.06 -6.11
CA ASP A 383 0.21 -14.13 -6.51
C ASP A 383 0.06 -13.69 -7.96
N TRP A 384 -1.10 -13.96 -8.55
CA TRP A 384 -1.32 -13.75 -9.99
C TRP A 384 -2.52 -12.83 -10.25
N ALA A 385 -2.32 -11.88 -11.15
CA ALA A 385 -3.39 -11.03 -11.72
C ALA A 385 -3.56 -11.37 -13.19
N VAL A 386 -4.81 -11.42 -13.64
CA VAL A 386 -5.17 -11.78 -15.01
C VAL A 386 -5.95 -10.61 -15.63
N TRP A 387 -5.46 -10.12 -16.75
CA TRP A 387 -5.92 -8.89 -17.38
C TRP A 387 -6.67 -9.18 -18.67
N ASN A 388 -7.64 -8.31 -19.00
CA ASN A 388 -8.41 -8.42 -20.25
C ASN A 388 -7.56 -7.99 -21.44
N LEU A 389 -7.25 -8.92 -22.35
CA LEU A 389 -6.61 -8.61 -23.62
C LEU A 389 -7.59 -8.20 -24.73
N ASP A 390 -8.91 -8.40 -24.51
CA ASP A 390 -9.92 -8.08 -25.52
C ASP A 390 -10.45 -6.66 -25.29
N ASP A 391 -9.54 -5.71 -25.31
CA ASP A 391 -9.75 -4.31 -24.94
C ASP A 391 -8.98 -3.44 -25.93
N VAL A 392 -9.55 -2.33 -26.36
CA VAL A 392 -8.90 -1.38 -27.29
C VAL A 392 -7.61 -0.82 -26.69
N ARG A 393 -7.55 -0.66 -25.38
CA ARG A 393 -6.34 -0.18 -24.68
C ARG A 393 -5.17 -1.15 -24.84
N MET A 394 -5.46 -2.43 -25.10
CA MET A 394 -4.46 -3.48 -25.25
C MET A 394 -4.13 -3.79 -26.73
N ARG A 395 -4.61 -2.93 -27.65
CA ARG A 395 -4.37 -3.07 -29.10
C ARG A 395 -3.46 -1.95 -29.61
N PRO A 396 -2.67 -2.22 -30.67
CA PRO A 396 -2.47 -3.53 -31.29
C PRO A 396 -1.63 -4.43 -30.35
N ARG A 397 -1.79 -5.74 -30.49
CA ARG A 397 -0.97 -6.69 -29.72
C ARG A 397 0.48 -6.65 -30.18
N GLY A 398 0.72 -6.21 -31.41
CA GLY A 398 2.04 -5.89 -31.93
C GLY A 398 3.00 -7.07 -32.07
N ARG A 399 4.19 -6.77 -32.57
CA ARG A 399 5.24 -7.78 -32.77
C ARG A 399 6.30 -7.75 -31.68
N SER A 400 6.36 -6.66 -30.93
CA SER A 400 7.31 -6.54 -29.82
C SER A 400 6.91 -7.49 -28.68
N ASP A 401 7.86 -8.22 -28.15
CA ASP A 401 7.63 -9.16 -27.06
C ASP A 401 7.03 -8.49 -25.84
N ASN A 402 7.41 -7.25 -25.57
CA ASN A 402 6.97 -6.52 -24.37
C ASN A 402 5.78 -5.58 -24.63
N ARG A 403 5.14 -5.65 -25.80
CA ARG A 403 4.03 -4.78 -26.16
C ARG A 403 2.87 -4.89 -25.16
N HIS A 404 2.56 -6.10 -24.70
CA HIS A 404 1.49 -6.29 -23.75
C HIS A 404 1.78 -5.57 -22.42
N LEU A 405 3.00 -5.67 -21.91
CA LEU A 405 3.40 -4.99 -20.67
C LEU A 405 3.37 -3.47 -20.85
N ALA A 406 3.83 -2.99 -22.00
CA ALA A 406 3.80 -1.54 -22.29
C ALA A 406 2.36 -1.03 -22.37
N ASN A 407 1.46 -1.77 -23.04
CA ASN A 407 0.05 -1.40 -23.11
C ASN A 407 -0.59 -1.43 -21.71
N LEU A 408 -0.31 -2.49 -20.92
CA LEU A 408 -0.82 -2.58 -19.55
C LEU A 408 -0.31 -1.40 -18.70
N LEU A 409 0.99 -1.09 -18.79
CA LEU A 409 1.58 0.00 -17.99
C LEU A 409 0.98 1.35 -18.37
N PHE A 410 0.97 1.69 -19.66
CA PHE A 410 0.64 3.05 -20.10
C PHE A 410 -0.85 3.29 -20.32
N ASN A 411 -1.61 2.25 -20.66
CA ASN A 411 -3.05 2.39 -20.96
C ASN A 411 -3.96 1.78 -19.89
N GLY A 412 -3.45 0.78 -19.16
CA GLY A 412 -4.24 0.01 -18.21
C GLY A 412 -5.08 -1.07 -18.89
N ALA A 413 -5.59 -1.99 -18.10
CA ALA A 413 -6.53 -3.03 -18.51
C ALA A 413 -7.39 -3.42 -17.32
N ASP A 414 -8.55 -3.99 -17.57
CA ASP A 414 -9.40 -4.47 -16.48
C ASP A 414 -8.80 -5.78 -15.93
N CYS A 415 -8.70 -5.85 -14.60
CA CYS A 415 -8.32 -7.08 -13.92
C CYS A 415 -9.52 -8.02 -13.94
N MET A 416 -9.36 -9.17 -14.58
CA MET A 416 -10.43 -10.15 -14.71
C MET A 416 -10.40 -11.16 -13.56
N ASP A 417 -9.19 -11.66 -13.22
CA ASP A 417 -9.06 -12.60 -12.11
C ASP A 417 -7.89 -12.16 -11.21
N LEU A 418 -8.03 -12.43 -9.92
CA LEU A 418 -6.95 -12.23 -8.94
C LEU A 418 -6.87 -13.47 -8.07
N TRP A 419 -5.71 -14.12 -8.07
CA TRP A 419 -5.43 -15.33 -7.29
C TRP A 419 -4.41 -15.01 -6.21
N VAL A 420 -4.77 -15.20 -4.95
CA VAL A 420 -3.92 -14.93 -3.79
C VAL A 420 -3.82 -16.19 -2.93
N GLY A 421 -2.60 -16.71 -2.77
CA GLY A 421 -2.38 -17.93 -2.00
C GLY A 421 -3.23 -19.10 -2.50
N GLY A 422 -3.45 -19.17 -3.82
CA GLY A 422 -4.27 -20.23 -4.43
C GLY A 422 -5.78 -20.00 -4.36
N ARG A 423 -6.24 -18.90 -3.74
CA ARG A 423 -7.67 -18.58 -3.64
C ARG A 423 -8.04 -17.49 -4.65
N ALA A 424 -9.16 -17.65 -5.34
CA ALA A 424 -9.68 -16.62 -6.23
C ALA A 424 -10.37 -15.52 -5.40
N LEU A 425 -9.86 -14.30 -5.47
CA LEU A 425 -10.52 -13.13 -4.87
C LEU A 425 -11.39 -12.42 -5.90
N ARG A 426 -11.05 -12.57 -7.18
CA ARG A 426 -11.80 -12.00 -8.31
C ARG A 426 -11.80 -13.02 -9.44
N ARG A 427 -12.94 -13.19 -10.11
CA ARG A 427 -13.09 -14.11 -11.23
C ARG A 427 -14.00 -13.49 -12.29
N ASP A 428 -13.50 -13.47 -13.52
CA ASP A 428 -14.20 -12.94 -14.70
C ASP A 428 -14.81 -11.56 -14.46
N GLY A 429 -14.03 -10.69 -13.77
CA GLY A 429 -14.42 -9.30 -13.51
C GLY A 429 -15.33 -9.10 -12.31
N ILE A 430 -15.61 -10.16 -11.53
CA ILE A 430 -16.48 -10.10 -10.35
C ILE A 430 -15.63 -10.35 -9.09
N THR A 431 -15.70 -9.42 -8.14
CA THR A 431 -15.05 -9.58 -6.82
C THR A 431 -15.86 -10.58 -6.00
N LEU A 432 -15.19 -11.57 -5.41
CA LEU A 432 -15.82 -12.69 -4.72
C LEU A 432 -15.78 -12.57 -3.19
N THR A 433 -14.75 -11.91 -2.65
CA THR A 433 -14.49 -11.94 -1.22
C THR A 433 -14.89 -10.65 -0.51
N VAL A 434 -15.26 -9.62 -1.26
CA VAL A 434 -15.79 -8.36 -0.72
C VAL A 434 -17.05 -8.00 -1.49
N ASP A 435 -18.12 -7.70 -0.78
CA ASP A 435 -19.37 -7.21 -1.41
C ASP A 435 -19.20 -5.74 -1.78
N GLU A 436 -18.89 -5.47 -3.04
CA GLU A 436 -18.69 -4.10 -3.53
C GLU A 436 -19.95 -3.23 -3.36
N ASN A 437 -21.15 -3.81 -3.52
CA ASN A 437 -22.40 -3.06 -3.35
C ASN A 437 -22.62 -2.68 -1.88
N ALA A 438 -22.41 -3.62 -0.98
CA ALA A 438 -22.51 -3.32 0.46
C ALA A 438 -21.48 -2.27 0.88
N VAL A 439 -20.26 -2.34 0.33
CA VAL A 439 -19.20 -1.35 0.59
C VAL A 439 -19.66 0.04 0.12
N LEU A 440 -20.27 0.16 -1.06
CA LEU A 440 -20.76 1.44 -1.58
C LEU A 440 -21.84 2.02 -0.65
N ASP A 441 -22.81 1.19 -0.24
CA ASP A 441 -23.87 1.63 0.68
C ASP A 441 -23.29 2.09 2.03
N GLU A 442 -22.32 1.35 2.57
CA GLU A 442 -21.64 1.69 3.84
C GLU A 442 -20.88 3.02 3.73
N ILE A 443 -20.18 3.24 2.60
CA ILE A 443 -19.43 4.49 2.38
C ILE A 443 -20.39 5.67 2.33
N ASP A 444 -21.47 5.58 1.58
CA ASP A 444 -22.44 6.66 1.45
C ASP A 444 -23.02 7.03 2.81
N GLN A 445 -23.33 6.04 3.65
CA GLN A 445 -23.82 6.25 5.01
C GLN A 445 -22.74 6.87 5.90
N ALA A 446 -21.52 6.37 5.83
CA ALA A 446 -20.40 6.87 6.65
C ALA A 446 -20.05 8.32 6.31
N VAL A 447 -20.02 8.64 5.03
CA VAL A 447 -19.74 10.01 4.55
C VAL A 447 -20.83 10.96 4.99
N ALA A 448 -22.10 10.58 4.89
CA ALA A 448 -23.22 11.39 5.36
C ALA A 448 -23.11 11.69 6.87
N THR A 449 -22.67 10.75 7.64
CA THR A 449 -22.48 10.94 9.08
C THR A 449 -21.19 11.67 9.45
N UNK A 450 -20.28 11.34 8.80
CA UNK A 450 -19.08 11.82 9.08
C UNK A 450 -18.91 13.20 8.85
N TYR A 451 -19.40 13.57 7.84
CA TYR A 451 -19.27 14.99 7.48
C TYR A 451 -20.41 15.88 8.00
N GLU A 452 -21.36 15.31 8.69
CA GLU A 452 -22.46 16.10 9.28
C GLU A 452 -21.91 17.19 10.23
N GLY A 453 -22.11 18.46 9.87
CA GLY A 453 -21.62 19.59 10.64
C GLY A 453 -20.21 20.07 10.24
N VAL A 454 -19.69 19.60 9.13
CA VAL A 454 -18.45 20.10 8.54
C VAL A 454 -18.80 20.77 7.20
N GLU A 455 -19.25 22.03 7.26
CA GLU A 455 -19.51 22.88 6.08
C GLU A 455 -18.53 24.06 6.04
#